data_6cb24c5f204a9a8bf12f2e5269302d42
#
_entry.id   6cb24c5f204a9a8bf12f2e5269302d42
#
_cell.length_a   1.000
_cell.length_b   1.000
_cell.length_c   1.000
_cell.angle_alpha   90.00
_cell.angle_beta   90.00
_cell.angle_gamma   90.00
#
_symmetry.space_group_name_H-M   'P 1'
#
loop_
_entity.id
_entity.type
_entity.pdbx_description
1 polymer ?
#
loop_
_entity_poly.entity_id
_entity_poly.type
_entity_poly.pdbx_seq_one_letter_code
_entity_poly.pdbx_strand_id
1 'polypeptide(L)'
;MKCKKCGRPMGKSGLCSHCDKEKIARLAQPKSKKPLYLALGAVALVAVAALVLIFTLGGNDAETPTEPPQSPTESAEATSGEPTISGKHHVQIEIRDYGTISVELDADAAPITVENFLKLANEGFYNGLTFHRIMEGFMMQGGDPEGTGMGGSDATIKGEFSENGVENPLSHTRGAISMARNGYDMNSASSQFFIVHKDATSLDGQYACFGYVTDGMDVVDAVCEAAEPTDGNGSIAAEDQPVITEIRVID
;
A
#
# COMPACT_ATOMS: atom_id res chain seq x y z
N MET A 1 24.46 13.55 22.46
CA MET A 1 25.19 14.86 22.50
C MET A 1 24.35 15.92 21.83
N LYS A 2 24.46 17.20 22.26
CA LYS A 2 23.74 18.31 21.59
C LYS A 2 24.69 19.11 20.68
N CYS A 3 24.18 19.56 19.55
CA CYS A 3 24.92 20.38 18.60
C CYS A 3 25.29 21.73 19.22
N LYS A 4 26.58 22.11 19.19
CA LYS A 4 27.07 23.36 19.73
C LYS A 4 26.59 24.62 19.00
N LYS A 5 26.09 24.47 17.74
CA LYS A 5 25.60 25.60 16.91
C LYS A 5 24.11 25.89 17.11
N CYS A 6 23.25 24.87 17.30
CA CYS A 6 21.80 25.06 17.34
C CYS A 6 21.12 24.35 18.52
N GLY A 7 21.86 23.68 19.41
CA GLY A 7 21.34 23.01 20.60
C GLY A 7 20.58 21.69 20.36
N ARG A 8 20.32 21.32 19.11
CA ARG A 8 19.55 20.11 18.74
C ARG A 8 20.36 18.83 19.00
N PRO A 9 19.71 17.67 19.22
CA PRO A 9 20.39 16.39 19.36
C PRO A 9 21.18 16.06 18.07
N MET A 10 22.35 15.45 18.25
CA MET A 10 23.19 14.98 17.13
C MET A 10 22.92 13.50 16.87
N GLY A 11 22.92 13.09 15.59
CA GLY A 11 22.80 11.70 15.17
C GLY A 11 23.99 10.83 15.63
N LYS A 12 23.89 9.51 15.44
CA LYS A 12 24.95 8.53 15.78
C LYS A 12 26.31 8.83 15.09
N SER A 13 26.28 9.50 13.95
CA SER A 13 27.47 9.95 13.22
C SER A 13 28.16 11.17 13.84
N GLY A 14 27.61 11.75 14.90
CA GLY A 14 28.13 12.98 15.53
C GLY A 14 27.88 14.25 14.71
N LEU A 15 27.05 14.18 13.68
CA LEU A 15 26.66 15.30 12.83
C LEU A 15 25.24 15.79 13.19
N CYS A 16 25.02 17.10 13.06
CA CYS A 16 23.72 17.71 13.27
C CYS A 16 22.96 17.79 11.95
N SER A 17 21.80 17.15 11.84
CA SER A 17 20.96 17.13 10.64
C SER A 17 20.59 18.53 10.12
N HIS A 18 20.53 19.51 10.99
CA HIS A 18 20.22 20.89 10.65
C HIS A 18 21.44 21.72 10.21
N CYS A 19 22.59 21.59 10.91
CA CYS A 19 23.77 22.41 10.67
C CYS A 19 24.79 21.81 9.71
N ASP A 20 24.78 20.48 9.55
CA ASP A 20 25.76 19.71 8.76
C ASP A 20 25.14 19.05 7.52
N LYS A 21 24.01 19.59 6.99
CA LYS A 21 23.28 19.06 5.81
C LYS A 21 24.21 18.72 4.63
N GLU A 22 25.16 19.61 4.29
CA GLU A 22 26.09 19.35 3.18
C GLU A 22 27.06 18.19 3.45
N LYS A 23 27.50 18.00 4.71
CA LYS A 23 28.39 16.90 5.07
C LYS A 23 27.66 15.57 5.06
N ILE A 24 26.40 15.56 5.53
CA ILE A 24 25.53 14.38 5.51
C ILE A 24 25.23 13.99 4.07
N ALA A 25 24.89 14.96 3.20
CA ALA A 25 24.65 14.71 1.78
C ALA A 25 25.87 14.12 1.04
N ARG A 26 27.09 14.54 1.39
CA ARG A 26 28.33 13.98 0.80
C ARG A 26 28.61 12.53 1.28
N LEU A 27 28.21 12.18 2.50
CA LEU A 27 28.36 10.83 3.05
C LEU A 27 27.30 9.87 2.50
N ALA A 28 26.15 10.38 2.11
CA ALA A 28 25.04 9.62 1.53
C ALA A 28 25.17 9.34 0.03
N GLN A 29 26.22 9.88 -0.66
CA GLN A 29 26.41 9.56 -2.08
C GLN A 29 26.87 8.11 -2.24
N PRO A 30 26.11 7.26 -2.97
CA PRO A 30 26.56 5.91 -3.26
C PRO A 30 27.85 5.96 -4.08
N LYS A 31 28.87 5.24 -3.62
CA LYS A 31 30.10 5.05 -4.41
C LYS A 31 29.69 4.42 -5.74
N SER A 32 29.81 5.17 -6.83
CA SER A 32 29.45 4.74 -8.18
C SER A 32 30.23 3.43 -8.50
N LYS A 33 29.54 2.30 -8.47
CA LYS A 33 29.99 1.08 -9.11
C LYS A 33 29.75 1.28 -10.61
N LYS A 34 30.82 1.43 -11.38
CA LYS A 34 30.75 1.46 -12.85
C LYS A 34 30.01 0.20 -13.34
N PRO A 35 29.01 0.34 -14.24
CA PRO A 35 28.26 -0.82 -14.70
C PRO A 35 29.15 -1.72 -15.59
N LEU A 36 29.33 -2.98 -15.15
CA LEU A 36 29.98 -4.06 -15.89
C LEU A 36 28.96 -4.75 -16.83
N TYR A 37 28.15 -3.98 -17.57
CA TYR A 37 27.10 -4.52 -18.45
C TYR A 37 27.37 -4.33 -19.94
N LEU A 38 28.64 -4.21 -20.37
CA LEU A 38 28.96 -4.06 -21.81
C LEU A 38 29.49 -5.34 -22.47
N ALA A 39 29.43 -6.52 -21.81
CA ALA A 39 30.01 -7.76 -22.37
C ALA A 39 29.03 -8.94 -22.52
N LEU A 40 27.72 -8.82 -22.23
CA LEU A 40 26.76 -9.93 -22.30
C LEU A 40 25.63 -9.74 -23.32
N GLY A 41 25.66 -8.69 -24.13
CA GLY A 41 24.64 -8.42 -25.15
C GLY A 41 24.78 -9.17 -26.48
N ALA A 42 25.86 -9.90 -26.72
CA ALA A 42 26.15 -10.51 -28.04
C ALA A 42 25.86 -12.02 -28.11
N VAL A 43 25.53 -12.70 -27.02
CA VAL A 43 25.32 -14.18 -27.00
C VAL A 43 23.83 -14.57 -27.04
N ALA A 44 22.91 -13.66 -26.71
CA ALA A 44 21.47 -13.98 -26.64
C ALA A 44 20.73 -13.99 -28.00
N LEU A 45 21.32 -13.43 -29.06
CA LEU A 45 20.65 -13.31 -30.38
C LEU A 45 20.85 -14.54 -31.31
N VAL A 46 21.74 -15.48 -30.97
CA VAL A 46 22.00 -16.67 -31.80
C VAL A 46 21.12 -17.87 -31.40
N ALA A 47 20.60 -17.89 -30.18
CA ALA A 47 19.79 -19.02 -29.66
C ALA A 47 18.32 -18.99 -30.13
N VAL A 48 17.77 -17.84 -30.54
CA VAL A 48 16.36 -17.73 -30.97
C VAL A 48 16.18 -18.13 -32.44
N ALA A 49 17.22 -18.02 -33.28
CA ALA A 49 17.14 -18.39 -34.70
C ALA A 49 17.18 -19.93 -34.93
N ALA A 50 17.67 -20.72 -33.99
CA ALA A 50 17.78 -22.18 -34.13
C ALA A 50 16.48 -22.92 -33.72
N LEU A 51 15.58 -22.31 -32.96
CA LEU A 51 14.33 -22.95 -32.48
C LEU A 51 13.16 -22.85 -33.47
N VAL A 52 13.23 -21.97 -34.47
CA VAL A 52 12.15 -21.78 -35.45
C VAL A 52 12.28 -22.77 -36.65
N LEU A 53 13.44 -23.39 -36.87
CA LEU A 53 13.67 -24.27 -38.02
C LEU A 53 13.34 -25.75 -37.76
N ILE A 54 13.01 -26.14 -36.52
CA ILE A 54 12.70 -27.55 -36.19
C ILE A 54 11.18 -27.85 -36.28
N PHE A 55 10.32 -26.83 -36.41
CA PHE A 55 8.86 -27.01 -36.38
C PHE A 55 8.16 -27.12 -37.74
N THR A 56 8.91 -27.16 -38.87
CA THR A 56 8.30 -27.17 -40.22
C THR A 56 8.47 -28.46 -41.02
N LEU A 57 9.07 -29.52 -40.46
CA LEU A 57 9.27 -30.78 -41.19
C LEU A 57 8.92 -32.00 -40.31
N GLY A 58 7.66 -32.18 -39.95
CA GLY A 58 7.20 -33.41 -39.31
C GLY A 58 5.70 -33.56 -39.53
N GLY A 59 5.33 -34.48 -40.41
CA GLY A 59 3.97 -34.68 -40.92
C GLY A 59 3.05 -35.39 -39.90
N ASN A 60 1.79 -35.30 -40.26
CA ASN A 60 0.56 -35.87 -39.68
C ASN A 60 0.67 -37.26 -39.08
N ASP A 61 0.12 -37.40 -37.86
CA ASP A 61 -0.76 -38.52 -37.53
C ASP A 61 -1.73 -38.05 -36.43
N ALA A 62 -3.02 -38.32 -36.66
CA ALA A 62 -4.14 -37.92 -35.85
C ALA A 62 -4.30 -38.90 -34.67
N GLU A 63 -4.10 -38.42 -33.44
CA GLU A 63 -4.65 -39.08 -32.27
C GLU A 63 -5.36 -38.06 -31.38
N THR A 64 -6.59 -38.39 -31.03
CA THR A 64 -7.56 -37.66 -30.19
C THR A 64 -6.95 -37.29 -28.83
N PRO A 65 -6.95 -36.01 -28.41
CA PRO A 65 -6.49 -35.68 -27.09
C PRO A 65 -7.53 -36.06 -26.03
N THR A 66 -7.16 -36.98 -25.17
CA THR A 66 -7.84 -37.22 -23.90
C THR A 66 -7.64 -35.99 -23.00
N GLU A 67 -8.73 -35.38 -22.59
CA GLU A 67 -8.81 -34.24 -21.68
C GLU A 67 -8.08 -34.56 -20.36
N PRO A 68 -7.13 -33.71 -19.88
CA PRO A 68 -6.53 -33.89 -18.56
C PRO A 68 -7.55 -33.56 -17.47
N PRO A 69 -7.49 -34.23 -16.30
CA PRO A 69 -8.44 -34.01 -15.21
C PRO A 69 -8.33 -32.57 -14.71
N GLN A 70 -9.45 -31.87 -14.76
CA GLN A 70 -9.62 -30.54 -14.18
C GLN A 70 -9.41 -30.66 -12.66
N SER A 71 -8.33 -30.09 -12.15
CA SER A 71 -8.23 -29.74 -10.74
C SER A 71 -9.36 -28.76 -10.40
N PRO A 72 -10.08 -28.94 -9.30
CA PRO A 72 -11.04 -27.95 -8.89
C PRO A 72 -10.30 -26.67 -8.52
N THR A 73 -10.40 -25.68 -9.40
CA THR A 73 -10.10 -24.29 -9.03
C THR A 73 -11.21 -23.88 -8.08
N GLU A 74 -10.94 -23.99 -6.80
CA GLU A 74 -11.78 -23.38 -5.76
C GLU A 74 -11.68 -21.88 -5.97
N SER A 75 -12.65 -21.34 -6.71
CA SER A 75 -12.90 -19.90 -6.77
C SER A 75 -13.23 -19.49 -5.35
N ALA A 76 -12.37 -18.71 -4.73
CA ALA A 76 -12.72 -17.97 -3.53
C ALA A 76 -13.94 -17.10 -3.88
N GLU A 77 -15.11 -17.53 -3.44
CA GLU A 77 -16.35 -16.77 -3.57
C GLU A 77 -16.15 -15.45 -2.82
N ALA A 78 -16.16 -14.35 -3.56
CA ALA A 78 -16.34 -13.03 -2.97
C ALA A 78 -17.63 -13.08 -2.14
N THR A 79 -17.54 -12.77 -0.85
CA THR A 79 -18.68 -12.78 0.08
C THR A 79 -19.68 -11.73 -0.40
N SER A 80 -20.66 -12.14 -1.21
CA SER A 80 -21.74 -11.30 -1.74
C SER A 80 -22.93 -11.28 -0.79
N GLY A 81 -22.68 -11.08 0.51
CA GLY A 81 -23.72 -10.69 1.44
C GLY A 81 -24.04 -9.21 1.23
N GLU A 82 -25.34 -8.82 1.24
CA GLU A 82 -25.66 -7.40 1.37
C GLU A 82 -25.05 -6.90 2.70
N PRO A 83 -24.45 -5.68 2.69
CA PRO A 83 -23.86 -5.11 3.90
C PRO A 83 -24.93 -4.97 4.99
N THR A 84 -24.56 -5.30 6.23
CA THR A 84 -25.49 -5.32 7.36
C THR A 84 -25.40 -4.07 8.22
N ILE A 85 -24.45 -3.16 7.90
CA ILE A 85 -24.18 -1.96 8.69
C ILE A 85 -24.58 -0.67 7.95
N SER A 86 -24.84 0.38 8.72
CA SER A 86 -25.17 1.72 8.22
C SER A 86 -24.76 2.78 9.24
N GLY A 87 -24.77 4.05 8.84
CA GLY A 87 -24.45 5.17 9.71
C GLY A 87 -22.95 5.40 9.88
N LYS A 88 -22.60 6.08 10.97
CA LYS A 88 -21.22 6.46 11.29
C LYS A 88 -20.65 5.52 12.34
N HIS A 89 -19.41 5.11 12.13
CA HIS A 89 -18.63 4.29 13.04
C HIS A 89 -17.32 4.98 13.36
N HIS A 90 -16.74 4.70 14.53
CA HIS A 90 -15.53 5.39 14.97
C HIS A 90 -14.43 4.40 15.32
N VAL A 91 -13.23 4.70 14.87
CA VAL A 91 -12.03 3.92 15.21
C VAL A 91 -10.90 4.82 15.66
N GLN A 92 -9.98 4.25 16.44
CA GLN A 92 -8.69 4.85 16.76
C GLN A 92 -7.57 3.98 16.19
N ILE A 93 -6.66 4.60 15.45
CA ILE A 93 -5.45 3.98 14.91
C ILE A 93 -4.28 4.47 15.76
N GLU A 94 -3.69 3.61 16.57
CA GLU A 94 -2.50 3.93 17.36
C GLU A 94 -1.24 3.60 16.55
N ILE A 95 -0.36 4.61 16.37
CA ILE A 95 0.91 4.45 15.68
C ILE A 95 2.03 4.58 16.71
N ARG A 96 2.88 3.54 16.80
CA ARG A 96 4.00 3.48 17.74
C ARG A 96 4.88 4.72 17.61
N ASP A 97 5.19 5.35 18.74
CA ASP A 97 6.06 6.51 18.86
C ASP A 97 5.55 7.82 18.21
N TYR A 98 4.37 7.80 17.57
CA TYR A 98 3.77 8.98 16.93
C TYR A 98 2.49 9.45 17.64
N GLY A 99 1.59 8.52 18.00
CA GLY A 99 0.33 8.86 18.66
C GLY A 99 -0.88 8.17 18.05
N THR A 100 -2.06 8.75 18.30
CA THR A 100 -3.34 8.17 17.90
C THR A 100 -4.05 9.06 16.89
N ILE A 101 -4.61 8.44 15.85
CA ILE A 101 -5.47 9.06 14.84
C ILE A 101 -6.89 8.58 15.09
N SER A 102 -7.84 9.50 15.29
CA SER A 102 -9.28 9.20 15.37
C SER A 102 -9.93 9.35 14.01
N VAL A 103 -10.74 8.38 13.62
CA VAL A 103 -11.37 8.33 12.30
C VAL A 103 -12.86 8.06 12.45
N GLU A 104 -13.68 8.82 11.73
CA GLU A 104 -15.11 8.54 11.49
C GLU A 104 -15.24 7.82 10.15
N LEU A 105 -15.83 6.63 10.17
CA LEU A 105 -16.13 5.81 9.01
C LEU A 105 -17.59 5.98 8.59
N ASP A 106 -17.87 6.03 7.30
CA ASP A 106 -19.18 6.27 6.73
C ASP A 106 -19.75 5.03 6.04
N ALA A 107 -20.52 4.22 6.79
CA ALA A 107 -21.16 3.03 6.27
C ALA A 107 -22.37 3.32 5.35
N ASP A 108 -22.86 4.55 5.29
CA ASP A 108 -23.90 4.93 4.33
C ASP A 108 -23.28 5.17 2.94
N ALA A 109 -22.03 5.63 2.88
CA ALA A 109 -21.30 5.85 1.64
C ALA A 109 -20.56 4.60 1.12
N ALA A 110 -20.01 3.78 2.01
CA ALA A 110 -19.20 2.60 1.66
C ALA A 110 -19.42 1.44 2.65
N PRO A 111 -20.63 0.86 2.69
CA PRO A 111 -20.99 -0.14 3.71
C PRO A 111 -20.15 -1.41 3.67
N ILE A 112 -19.85 -1.97 2.49
CA ILE A 112 -19.02 -3.18 2.35
C ILE A 112 -17.60 -2.93 2.86
N THR A 113 -17.05 -1.77 2.52
CA THR A 113 -15.70 -1.34 2.91
C THR A 113 -15.61 -1.15 4.42
N VAL A 114 -16.58 -0.44 5.02
CA VAL A 114 -16.60 -0.19 6.47
C VAL A 114 -16.79 -1.48 7.23
N GLU A 115 -17.72 -2.37 6.81
CA GLU A 115 -17.95 -3.66 7.45
C GLU A 115 -16.68 -4.52 7.45
N ASN A 116 -15.99 -4.61 6.31
CA ASN A 116 -14.72 -5.33 6.17
C ASN A 116 -13.63 -4.74 7.08
N PHE A 117 -13.48 -3.42 7.08
CA PHE A 117 -12.47 -2.74 7.90
C PHE A 117 -12.71 -2.94 9.39
N LEU A 118 -13.96 -2.78 9.87
CA LEU A 118 -14.34 -3.00 11.26
C LEU A 118 -14.15 -4.46 11.68
N LYS A 119 -14.51 -5.41 10.82
CA LYS A 119 -14.28 -6.84 11.07
C LYS A 119 -12.80 -7.11 11.29
N LEU A 120 -11.93 -6.68 10.38
CA LEU A 120 -10.48 -6.88 10.48
C LEU A 120 -9.89 -6.17 11.70
N ALA A 121 -10.37 -4.96 12.05
CA ALA A 121 -9.95 -4.25 13.25
C ALA A 121 -10.33 -5.02 14.53
N ASN A 122 -11.57 -5.51 14.63
CA ASN A 122 -12.05 -6.28 15.78
C ASN A 122 -11.33 -7.63 15.93
N GLU A 123 -10.89 -8.24 14.84
CA GLU A 123 -10.07 -9.46 14.83
C GLU A 123 -8.60 -9.18 15.21
N GLY A 124 -8.21 -7.91 15.36
CA GLY A 124 -6.84 -7.51 15.63
C GLY A 124 -5.89 -7.72 14.45
N PHE A 125 -6.44 -7.87 13.23
CA PHE A 125 -5.66 -8.12 12.01
C PHE A 125 -4.58 -7.06 11.77
N TYR A 126 -4.87 -5.80 12.06
CA TYR A 126 -3.95 -4.69 11.84
C TYR A 126 -2.85 -4.54 12.89
N ASN A 127 -2.93 -5.27 14.01
CA ASN A 127 -1.99 -5.13 15.11
C ASN A 127 -0.58 -5.58 14.71
N GLY A 128 0.37 -4.68 14.80
CA GLY A 128 1.76 -4.92 14.39
C GLY A 128 2.03 -4.74 12.89
N LEU A 129 1.03 -4.49 12.05
CA LEU A 129 1.21 -4.14 10.65
C LEU A 129 1.81 -2.72 10.52
N THR A 130 2.23 -2.38 9.32
CA THR A 130 3.01 -1.16 9.09
C THR A 130 2.45 -0.29 7.97
N PHE A 131 2.93 0.96 7.93
CA PHE A 131 2.80 1.82 6.76
C PHE A 131 4.03 1.63 5.87
N HIS A 132 3.89 0.79 4.85
CA HIS A 132 4.96 0.38 3.95
C HIS A 132 5.23 1.36 2.81
N ARG A 133 4.28 2.28 2.55
CA ARG A 133 4.38 3.28 1.49
C ARG A 133 3.90 4.64 1.99
N ILE A 134 4.80 5.64 1.94
CA ILE A 134 4.51 6.99 2.43
C ILE A 134 5.05 8.00 1.43
N MET A 135 4.19 8.92 1.00
CA MET A 135 4.55 10.03 0.11
C MET A 135 4.09 11.34 0.74
N GLU A 136 5.03 12.13 1.25
CA GLU A 136 4.75 13.47 1.75
C GLU A 136 4.04 14.32 0.68
N GLY A 137 2.95 14.98 1.06
CA GLY A 137 2.12 15.74 0.12
C GLY A 137 1.15 14.90 -0.70
N PHE A 138 1.01 13.60 -0.40
CA PHE A 138 0.03 12.73 -1.05
C PHE A 138 -0.71 11.84 -0.03
N MET A 139 -0.09 10.73 0.44
CA MET A 139 -0.76 9.80 1.36
C MET A 139 0.24 8.92 2.13
N MET A 140 -0.24 8.23 3.19
CA MET A 140 0.43 7.11 3.84
C MET A 140 -0.44 5.86 3.71
N GLN A 141 0.13 4.73 3.23
CA GLN A 141 -0.55 3.48 2.94
C GLN A 141 0.01 2.35 3.79
N GLY A 142 -0.89 1.58 4.39
CA GLY A 142 -0.55 0.45 5.26
C GLY A 142 -1.61 -0.66 5.21
N GLY A 143 -1.59 -1.58 6.20
CA GLY A 143 -2.55 -2.69 6.31
C GLY A 143 -2.20 -3.90 5.46
N ASP A 144 -0.94 -4.01 5.01
CA ASP A 144 -0.39 -5.19 4.35
C ASP A 144 0.33 -6.08 5.38
N PRO A 145 -0.08 -7.34 5.58
CA PRO A 145 0.60 -8.25 6.51
C PRO A 145 2.04 -8.59 6.10
N GLU A 146 2.40 -8.43 4.83
CA GLU A 146 3.77 -8.64 4.34
C GLU A 146 4.63 -7.38 4.41
N GLY A 147 4.03 -6.19 4.55
CA GLY A 147 4.74 -4.91 4.55
C GLY A 147 5.42 -4.56 3.23
N THR A 148 5.00 -5.18 2.13
CA THR A 148 5.60 -5.05 0.79
C THR A 148 4.74 -4.28 -0.21
N GLY A 149 3.46 -4.11 0.11
CA GLY A 149 2.42 -3.59 -0.78
C GLY A 149 1.76 -4.66 -1.65
N MET A 150 2.17 -5.94 -1.52
CA MET A 150 1.66 -7.05 -2.34
C MET A 150 0.72 -7.99 -1.59
N GLY A 151 0.74 -7.96 -0.25
CA GLY A 151 -0.11 -8.78 0.60
C GLY A 151 -1.50 -8.16 0.86
N GLY A 152 -2.31 -8.88 1.63
CA GLY A 152 -3.65 -8.45 2.03
C GLY A 152 -4.33 -9.50 2.91
N SER A 153 -5.59 -9.29 3.28
CA SER A 153 -6.42 -10.31 3.90
C SER A 153 -6.88 -11.36 2.88
N ASP A 154 -7.35 -12.52 3.35
CA ASP A 154 -7.72 -13.67 2.52
C ASP A 154 -8.87 -13.38 1.54
N ALA A 155 -9.77 -12.44 1.89
CA ALA A 155 -10.94 -12.10 1.09
C ALA A 155 -10.80 -10.71 0.47
N THR A 156 -11.19 -10.59 -0.80
CA THR A 156 -11.36 -9.32 -1.48
C THR A 156 -12.80 -8.81 -1.36
N ILE A 157 -12.98 -7.51 -1.51
CA ILE A 157 -14.28 -6.85 -1.45
C ILE A 157 -14.59 -6.09 -2.74
N LYS A 158 -15.88 -5.90 -3.00
CA LYS A 158 -16.34 -5.04 -4.09
C LYS A 158 -15.88 -3.59 -3.85
N GLY A 159 -15.29 -2.97 -4.87
CA GLY A 159 -14.91 -1.57 -4.79
C GLY A 159 -16.12 -0.64 -4.87
N GLU A 160 -16.30 0.20 -3.85
CA GLU A 160 -17.43 1.13 -3.72
C GLU A 160 -17.05 2.52 -4.22
N PHE A 161 -17.01 2.69 -5.53
CA PHE A 161 -16.69 3.95 -6.24
C PHE A 161 -17.35 3.99 -7.61
N SER A 162 -17.49 5.18 -8.19
CA SER A 162 -18.35 5.41 -9.37
C SER A 162 -17.87 4.70 -10.64
N GLU A 163 -16.55 4.54 -10.87
CA GLU A 163 -16.04 3.75 -12.02
C GLU A 163 -16.39 2.26 -11.92
N ASN A 164 -16.68 1.76 -10.71
CA ASN A 164 -17.18 0.39 -10.48
C ASN A 164 -18.71 0.31 -10.35
N GLY A 165 -19.42 1.36 -10.74
CA GLY A 165 -20.88 1.40 -10.75
C GLY A 165 -21.53 1.54 -9.36
N VAL A 166 -20.77 2.01 -8.36
CA VAL A 166 -21.28 2.30 -7.01
C VAL A 166 -21.13 3.80 -6.74
N GLU A 167 -22.24 4.46 -6.41
CA GLU A 167 -22.20 5.88 -6.01
C GLU A 167 -21.49 6.01 -4.66
N ASN A 168 -20.48 6.86 -4.60
CA ASN A 168 -19.75 7.20 -3.37
C ASN A 168 -19.49 8.72 -3.39
N PRO A 169 -20.16 9.48 -2.52
CA PRO A 169 -20.06 10.94 -2.52
C PRO A 169 -18.82 11.50 -1.81
N LEU A 170 -18.02 10.64 -1.16
CA LEU A 170 -16.85 11.06 -0.42
C LEU A 170 -15.70 11.41 -1.36
N SER A 171 -14.95 12.46 -1.01
CA SER A 171 -13.83 12.95 -1.81
C SER A 171 -12.51 12.74 -1.09
N HIS A 172 -11.44 12.47 -1.85
CA HIS A 172 -10.08 12.28 -1.33
C HIS A 172 -9.43 13.61 -0.96
N THR A 173 -10.07 14.37 -0.09
CA THR A 173 -9.48 15.55 0.55
C THR A 173 -8.55 15.13 1.69
N ARG A 174 -7.77 16.08 2.20
CA ARG A 174 -6.89 15.83 3.36
C ARG A 174 -7.65 15.19 4.52
N GLY A 175 -7.10 14.10 5.05
CA GLY A 175 -7.70 13.31 6.12
C GLY A 175 -8.64 12.21 5.63
N ALA A 176 -8.96 12.09 4.35
CA ALA A 176 -9.74 10.98 3.84
C ALA A 176 -9.01 9.64 4.08
N ILE A 177 -9.77 8.61 4.49
CA ILE A 177 -9.31 7.22 4.53
C ILE A 177 -9.98 6.44 3.39
N SER A 178 -9.18 5.66 2.65
CA SER A 178 -9.65 4.96 1.45
C SER A 178 -8.98 3.61 1.29
N MET A 179 -9.65 2.64 0.64
CA MET A 179 -9.07 1.33 0.37
C MET A 179 -8.10 1.37 -0.80
N ALA A 180 -6.94 0.76 -0.61
CA ALA A 180 -6.02 0.47 -1.69
C ALA A 180 -6.49 -0.76 -2.48
N ARG A 181 -6.17 -0.80 -3.77
CA ARG A 181 -6.46 -1.91 -4.68
C ARG A 181 -5.39 -2.03 -5.75
N ASN A 182 -5.34 -3.14 -6.47
CA ASN A 182 -4.52 -3.22 -7.67
C ASN A 182 -5.15 -2.42 -8.83
N GLY A 183 -4.33 -1.96 -9.77
CA GLY A 183 -4.78 -1.10 -10.86
C GLY A 183 -5.62 -1.81 -11.94
N TYR A 184 -5.68 -3.14 -11.92
CA TYR A 184 -6.30 -3.94 -12.99
C TYR A 184 -7.66 -4.52 -12.59
N ASP A 185 -7.93 -4.68 -11.28
CA ASP A 185 -9.16 -5.25 -10.76
C ASP A 185 -9.80 -4.28 -9.75
N MET A 186 -11.01 -3.84 -10.07
CA MET A 186 -11.77 -2.89 -9.25
C MET A 186 -12.29 -3.53 -7.94
N ASN A 187 -12.29 -4.86 -7.84
CA ASN A 187 -12.76 -5.64 -6.69
C ASN A 187 -11.61 -6.36 -5.97
N SER A 188 -10.39 -5.86 -6.09
CA SER A 188 -9.19 -6.43 -5.47
C SER A 188 -8.80 -5.81 -4.13
N ALA A 189 -9.57 -4.86 -3.61
CA ALA A 189 -9.35 -4.33 -2.27
C ALA A 189 -9.57 -5.44 -1.22
N SER A 190 -8.74 -5.47 -0.16
CA SER A 190 -8.87 -6.45 0.92
C SER A 190 -8.63 -5.82 2.29
N SER A 191 -7.38 -5.62 2.71
CA SER A 191 -7.04 -5.00 4.00
C SER A 191 -6.22 -3.72 3.88
N GLN A 192 -5.53 -3.49 2.75
CA GLN A 192 -4.70 -2.31 2.62
C GLN A 192 -5.54 -1.03 2.49
N PHE A 193 -5.17 -0.01 3.24
CA PHE A 193 -5.81 1.30 3.24
C PHE A 193 -4.78 2.43 3.18
N PHE A 194 -5.21 3.63 2.82
CA PHE A 194 -4.37 4.82 2.88
C PHE A 194 -5.10 6.00 3.51
N ILE A 195 -4.33 6.88 4.16
CA ILE A 195 -4.80 8.16 4.70
C ILE A 195 -4.21 9.28 3.85
N VAL A 196 -5.06 10.15 3.35
CA VAL A 196 -4.69 11.27 2.46
C VAL A 196 -4.01 12.37 3.28
N HIS A 197 -2.74 12.64 3.02
CA HIS A 197 -1.97 13.70 3.66
C HIS A 197 -2.29 15.08 3.06
N LYS A 198 -2.50 15.16 1.75
CA LYS A 198 -2.89 16.38 1.03
C LYS A 198 -3.89 16.03 -0.06
N ASP A 199 -4.85 16.93 -0.32
CA ASP A 199 -5.93 16.73 -1.28
C ASP A 199 -5.47 16.01 -2.55
N ALA A 200 -6.16 14.91 -2.87
CA ALA A 200 -5.89 14.01 -3.99
C ALA A 200 -7.19 13.66 -4.74
N THR A 201 -8.01 14.67 -5.03
CA THR A 201 -9.35 14.53 -5.63
C THR A 201 -9.33 13.85 -7.01
N SER A 202 -8.16 13.67 -7.63
CA SER A 202 -8.01 12.84 -8.82
C SER A 202 -8.28 11.35 -8.58
N LEU A 203 -8.33 10.91 -7.31
CA LEU A 203 -8.69 9.55 -6.92
C LEU A 203 -10.20 9.34 -6.76
N ASP A 204 -10.99 10.42 -6.78
CA ASP A 204 -12.44 10.36 -6.67
C ASP A 204 -13.02 9.53 -7.82
N GLY A 205 -13.94 8.64 -7.49
CA GLY A 205 -14.52 7.71 -8.45
C GLY A 205 -13.66 6.50 -8.82
N GLN A 206 -12.42 6.40 -8.34
CA GLN A 206 -11.48 5.31 -8.66
C GLN A 206 -11.11 4.45 -7.46
N TYR A 207 -11.30 4.97 -6.24
CA TYR A 207 -11.01 4.29 -4.98
C TYR A 207 -12.16 4.47 -4.01
N ALA A 208 -12.38 3.48 -3.14
CA ALA A 208 -13.42 3.52 -2.13
C ALA A 208 -12.97 4.36 -0.93
N CYS A 209 -13.25 5.66 -0.96
CA CYS A 209 -13.17 6.50 0.22
C CYS A 209 -14.27 6.06 1.19
N PHE A 210 -13.95 5.86 2.48
CA PHE A 210 -14.90 5.32 3.43
C PHE A 210 -14.92 6.05 4.78
N GLY A 211 -14.29 7.23 4.87
CA GLY A 211 -14.32 8.04 6.09
C GLY A 211 -13.29 9.15 6.10
N TYR A 212 -13.18 9.80 7.26
CA TYR A 212 -12.26 10.91 7.48
C TYR A 212 -11.64 10.88 8.88
N VAL A 213 -10.40 11.33 8.95
CA VAL A 213 -9.72 11.65 10.21
C VAL A 213 -10.45 12.82 10.87
N THR A 214 -10.87 12.64 12.12
CA THR A 214 -11.54 13.65 12.94
C THR A 214 -10.61 14.31 13.95
N ASP A 215 -9.52 13.60 14.35
CA ASP A 215 -8.46 14.10 15.23
C ASP A 215 -7.15 13.36 14.95
N GLY A 216 -5.99 13.97 15.19
CA GLY A 216 -4.69 13.36 14.98
C GLY A 216 -4.11 13.54 13.57
N MET A 217 -4.54 14.54 12.79
CA MET A 217 -3.88 14.87 11.52
C MET A 217 -2.44 15.36 11.68
N ASP A 218 -2.06 15.87 12.85
CA ASP A 218 -0.68 16.18 13.22
C ASP A 218 0.18 14.90 13.36
N VAL A 219 -0.41 13.78 13.75
CA VAL A 219 0.25 12.45 13.74
C VAL A 219 0.52 12.03 12.30
N VAL A 220 -0.45 12.19 11.39
CA VAL A 220 -0.26 11.91 9.94
C VAL A 220 0.85 12.77 9.36
N ASP A 221 0.89 14.07 9.70
CA ASP A 221 1.94 14.99 9.27
C ASP A 221 3.31 14.52 9.78
N ALA A 222 3.42 14.22 11.07
CA ALA A 222 4.67 13.77 11.68
C ALA A 222 5.21 12.47 11.05
N VAL A 223 4.33 11.52 10.74
CA VAL A 223 4.68 10.27 10.04
C VAL A 223 5.19 10.58 8.62
N CYS A 224 4.45 11.41 7.87
CA CYS A 224 4.82 11.75 6.49
C CYS A 224 6.11 12.59 6.41
N GLU A 225 6.32 13.51 7.34
CA GLU A 225 7.53 14.34 7.41
C GLU A 225 8.78 13.55 7.83
N ALA A 226 8.61 12.51 8.66
CA ALA A 226 9.71 11.66 9.13
C ALA A 226 10.06 10.56 8.14
N ALA A 227 9.20 10.25 7.18
CA ALA A 227 9.40 9.18 6.22
C ALA A 227 10.62 9.39 5.34
N GLU A 228 11.40 8.33 5.12
CA GLU A 228 12.57 8.31 4.23
C GLU A 228 12.33 7.26 3.12
N PRO A 229 11.57 7.58 2.05
CA PRO A 229 11.31 6.66 0.97
C PRO A 229 12.58 6.19 0.26
N THR A 230 12.65 4.91 -0.05
CA THR A 230 13.78 4.28 -0.75
C THR A 230 13.71 4.43 -2.26
N ASP A 231 12.55 4.81 -2.78
CA ASP A 231 12.28 4.99 -4.22
C ASP A 231 11.29 6.14 -4.49
N GLY A 232 11.07 6.43 -5.77
CA GLY A 232 10.10 7.47 -6.20
C GLY A 232 8.63 7.09 -6.03
N ASN A 233 8.33 5.84 -5.65
CA ASN A 233 6.98 5.36 -5.37
C ASN A 233 6.57 5.52 -3.90
N GLY A 234 7.51 5.92 -3.04
CA GLY A 234 7.27 6.13 -1.62
C GLY A 234 7.47 4.88 -0.75
N SER A 235 8.13 3.83 -1.25
CA SER A 235 8.40 2.61 -0.49
C SER A 235 9.30 2.88 0.70
N ILE A 236 8.94 2.38 1.88
CA ILE A 236 9.71 2.53 3.13
C ILE A 236 10.44 1.22 3.41
N ALA A 237 11.73 1.30 3.79
CA ALA A 237 12.49 0.12 4.21
C ALA A 237 11.81 -0.56 5.41
N ALA A 238 11.81 -1.89 5.46
CA ALA A 238 11.02 -2.65 6.45
C ALA A 238 11.35 -2.26 7.90
N GLU A 239 12.61 -1.95 8.20
CA GLU A 239 13.08 -1.52 9.52
C GLU A 239 12.63 -0.10 9.92
N ASP A 240 12.23 0.72 8.95
CA ASP A 240 11.84 2.13 9.15
C ASP A 240 10.33 2.37 9.01
N GLN A 241 9.55 1.31 8.70
CA GLN A 241 8.10 1.41 8.54
C GLN A 241 7.42 1.75 9.87
N PRO A 242 6.60 2.81 9.95
CA PRO A 242 5.80 3.11 11.13
C PRO A 242 4.83 1.96 11.43
N VAL A 243 4.75 1.57 12.70
CA VAL A 243 4.00 0.38 13.13
C VAL A 243 2.64 0.79 13.69
N ILE A 244 1.59 0.16 13.21
CA ILE A 244 0.24 0.22 13.80
C ILE A 244 0.26 -0.66 15.06
N THR A 245 0.16 -0.05 16.23
CA THR A 245 0.09 -0.79 17.50
C THR A 245 -1.25 -1.52 17.59
N GLU A 246 -2.32 -0.79 17.31
CA GLU A 246 -3.70 -1.30 17.36
C GLU A 246 -4.62 -0.42 16.49
N ILE A 247 -5.66 -1.02 15.90
CA ILE A 247 -6.84 -0.29 15.44
C ILE A 247 -8.01 -0.73 16.31
N ARG A 248 -8.54 0.21 17.09
CA ARG A 248 -9.63 -0.05 18.04
C ARG A 248 -10.94 0.56 17.55
N VAL A 249 -12.00 -0.26 17.51
CA VAL A 249 -13.38 0.21 17.33
C VAL A 249 -13.87 0.82 18.64
N ILE A 250 -14.51 2.01 18.58
CA ILE A 250 -14.88 2.81 19.75
C ILE A 250 -16.37 2.70 20.09
N ASP A 251 -17.23 2.46 19.13
CA ASP A 251 -18.69 2.33 19.24
C ASP A 251 -19.20 0.89 19.10
#